data_cf6a01ccd28a081f561a785a5a04e299
#
_entry.id   cf6a01ccd28a081f561a785a5a04e299
#
_cell.length_a   1.000
_cell.length_b   1.000
_cell.length_c   1.000
_cell.angle_alpha   90.00
_cell.angle_beta   90.00
_cell.angle_gamma   90.00
#
_symmetry.space_group_name_H-M   'P 1'
#
loop_
_entity.id
_entity.type
_entity.pdbx_description
1 polymer ?
#
loop_
_entity_poly.entity_id
_entity_poly.type
_entity_poly.pdbx_seq_one_letter_code
_entity_poly.pdbx_strand_id
1 'polypeptide(L)'
;MMPASTSESGKTNPFRGFAAPFAKSRAFPFLWLGHLISFLGSSVTMVILPVLVYSLTGSTTTMGVVMAVYMLPNILMLPVSGHIVDRYDRVGIMMLADIFRALIMLATAVLALTGLLSIPLLLILIGCYGLLDGLFQPAYAAVRATVFTPDIRVTANSVTQITTQTVRLIGPALGGLLITHLSAGIGFGLDAFTYVFSFICLIYLRRALIARVRTDASGTAGSMAAPSPSADWKQDFMEGLAVLRSHPWLWITILAFSFINICYGGITSILVPWLFKVQHGWDPYLYGLAVTCSGAGAILAGLIFGTRQRWSRRGLMAYGGAFISGVSLLLLPFVPSAAGAVILFSLEGFGLMVFMLIWEISMQELVPQEAFGRVASLDLLGSFALLPVGYILVGWLADLIGGVATIAIFSGLGMACIALVLSIPAIRNFQ
;
A
#
# COMPACT_ATOMS: atom_id res chain seq x y z
N MET A 1 -16.59 -11.70 58.37
CA MET A 1 -16.71 -12.83 57.42
C MET A 1 -17.37 -12.31 56.17
N MET A 2 -16.53 -11.87 55.18
CA MET A 2 -16.98 -11.46 53.87
C MET A 2 -16.72 -12.61 52.88
N PRO A 3 -17.65 -12.94 51.98
CA PRO A 3 -17.41 -13.98 50.98
C PRO A 3 -16.52 -13.47 49.87
N ALA A 4 -15.51 -14.23 49.55
CA ALA A 4 -14.59 -14.01 48.43
C ALA A 4 -15.39 -14.17 47.11
N SER A 5 -15.38 -13.11 46.28
CA SER A 5 -15.87 -13.17 44.89
C SER A 5 -14.78 -13.85 44.05
N THR A 6 -14.98 -15.11 43.72
CA THR A 6 -14.23 -15.83 42.70
C THR A 6 -14.56 -15.23 41.33
N SER A 7 -13.64 -14.42 40.79
CA SER A 7 -13.67 -14.05 39.37
C SER A 7 -13.28 -15.27 38.54
N GLU A 8 -14.26 -15.95 37.97
CA GLU A 8 -14.07 -16.89 36.88
C GLU A 8 -13.49 -16.12 35.68
N SER A 9 -12.17 -16.15 35.53
CA SER A 9 -11.51 -15.80 34.28
C SER A 9 -11.81 -16.90 33.27
N GLY A 10 -12.97 -16.84 32.63
CA GLY A 10 -13.30 -17.67 31.49
C GLY A 10 -12.24 -17.46 30.42
N LYS A 11 -11.42 -18.48 30.14
CA LYS A 11 -10.53 -18.55 28.98
C LYS A 11 -11.38 -18.35 27.71
N THR A 12 -11.57 -17.11 27.32
CA THR A 12 -12.22 -16.78 26.05
C THR A 12 -11.28 -17.27 24.94
N ASN A 13 -11.76 -18.23 24.19
CA ASN A 13 -11.05 -18.79 23.04
C ASN A 13 -10.68 -17.63 22.10
N PRO A 14 -9.39 -17.30 21.85
CA PRO A 14 -8.96 -16.12 21.11
C PRO A 14 -9.58 -16.05 19.70
N PHE A 15 -9.92 -17.21 19.11
CA PHE A 15 -10.60 -17.28 17.82
C PHE A 15 -12.06 -16.80 17.83
N ARG A 16 -12.75 -16.86 18.97
CA ARG A 16 -14.12 -16.30 19.11
C ARG A 16 -14.14 -14.78 19.00
N GLY A 17 -13.05 -14.11 19.39
CA GLY A 17 -12.90 -12.67 19.22
C GLY A 17 -12.93 -12.26 17.75
N PHE A 18 -12.23 -12.96 16.86
CA PHE A 18 -12.18 -12.63 15.43
C PHE A 18 -13.51 -12.84 14.69
N ALA A 19 -14.41 -13.66 15.21
CA ALA A 19 -15.75 -13.84 14.66
C ALA A 19 -16.74 -12.71 15.07
N ALA A 20 -16.43 -11.93 16.09
CA ALA A 20 -17.32 -10.91 16.63
C ALA A 20 -17.78 -9.86 15.59
N PRO A 21 -16.95 -9.29 14.71
CA PRO A 21 -17.40 -8.35 13.69
C PRO A 21 -18.42 -8.94 12.72
N PHE A 22 -18.29 -10.23 12.38
CA PHE A 22 -19.20 -10.94 11.47
C PHE A 22 -20.55 -11.23 12.13
N ALA A 23 -20.55 -11.51 13.45
CA ALA A 23 -21.76 -11.82 14.19
C ALA A 23 -22.55 -10.56 14.60
N LYS A 24 -21.85 -9.48 14.97
CA LYS A 24 -22.47 -8.27 15.55
C LYS A 24 -22.82 -7.20 14.52
N SER A 25 -22.18 -7.18 13.35
CA SER A 25 -22.43 -6.18 12.31
C SER A 25 -22.87 -6.81 11.01
N ARG A 26 -24.08 -6.52 10.55
CA ARG A 26 -24.57 -6.96 9.23
C ARG A 26 -23.84 -6.25 8.07
N ALA A 27 -23.25 -5.10 8.32
CA ALA A 27 -22.54 -4.30 7.32
C ALA A 27 -21.08 -4.74 7.15
N PHE A 28 -20.41 -5.18 8.21
CA PHE A 28 -19.00 -5.55 8.20
C PHE A 28 -18.64 -6.65 7.18
N PRO A 29 -19.36 -7.79 7.10
CA PRO A 29 -19.02 -8.86 6.16
C PRO A 29 -18.97 -8.37 4.70
N PHE A 30 -19.93 -7.54 4.29
CA PHE A 30 -20.02 -7.04 2.92
C PHE A 30 -18.90 -6.04 2.61
N LEU A 31 -18.60 -5.13 3.53
CA LEU A 31 -17.49 -4.19 3.37
C LEU A 31 -16.15 -4.93 3.31
N TRP A 32 -15.93 -5.87 4.23
CA TRP A 32 -14.69 -6.64 4.33
C TRP A 32 -14.49 -7.54 3.12
N LEU A 33 -15.51 -8.33 2.73
CA LEU A 33 -15.41 -9.29 1.62
C LEU A 33 -15.25 -8.58 0.28
N GLY A 34 -16.01 -7.51 0.04
CA GLY A 34 -15.86 -6.69 -1.17
C GLY A 34 -14.44 -6.14 -1.31
N HIS A 35 -13.92 -5.54 -0.25
CA HIS A 35 -12.56 -5.01 -0.26
C HIS A 35 -11.48 -6.09 -0.38
N LEU A 36 -11.61 -7.22 0.31
CA LEU A 36 -10.69 -8.36 0.21
C LEU A 36 -10.53 -8.82 -1.25
N ILE A 37 -11.66 -9.09 -1.91
CA ILE A 37 -11.66 -9.64 -3.27
C ILE A 37 -11.13 -8.62 -4.28
N SER A 38 -11.56 -7.33 -4.20
CA SER A 38 -11.05 -6.31 -5.11
C SER A 38 -9.57 -6.00 -4.88
N PHE A 39 -9.10 -6.00 -3.63
CA PHE A 39 -7.69 -5.79 -3.33
C PHE A 39 -6.80 -6.95 -3.82
N LEU A 40 -7.32 -8.18 -3.79
CA LEU A 40 -6.64 -9.34 -4.38
C LEU A 40 -6.49 -9.18 -5.89
N GLY A 41 -7.55 -8.80 -6.62
CA GLY A 41 -7.51 -8.52 -8.05
C GLY A 41 -6.48 -7.44 -8.40
N SER A 42 -6.53 -6.31 -7.71
CA SER A 42 -5.56 -5.22 -7.91
C SER A 42 -4.12 -5.66 -7.66
N SER A 43 -3.89 -6.50 -6.64
CA SER A 43 -2.56 -7.02 -6.33
C SER A 43 -2.00 -7.91 -7.45
N VAL A 44 -2.87 -8.67 -8.11
CA VAL A 44 -2.56 -9.45 -9.32
C VAL A 44 -2.20 -8.52 -10.48
N THR A 45 -3.02 -7.50 -10.74
CA THR A 45 -2.82 -6.50 -11.81
C THR A 45 -1.47 -5.79 -11.67
N MET A 46 -1.05 -5.42 -10.47
CA MET A 46 0.24 -4.74 -10.22
C MET A 46 1.45 -5.58 -10.60
N VAL A 47 1.37 -6.90 -10.60
CA VAL A 47 2.44 -7.80 -11.06
C VAL A 47 2.39 -7.98 -12.57
N ILE A 48 1.19 -8.11 -13.14
CA ILE A 48 0.99 -8.36 -14.57
C ILE A 48 1.36 -7.14 -15.41
N LEU A 49 1.00 -5.94 -14.96
CA LEU A 49 1.12 -4.70 -15.72
C LEU A 49 2.54 -4.41 -16.20
N PRO A 50 3.59 -4.35 -15.34
CA PRO A 50 4.95 -4.07 -15.81
C PRO A 50 5.48 -5.17 -16.76
N VAL A 51 5.17 -6.43 -16.49
CA VAL A 51 5.59 -7.56 -17.34
C VAL A 51 4.96 -7.48 -18.73
N LEU A 52 3.66 -7.13 -18.82
CA LEU A 52 2.96 -6.93 -20.09
C LEU A 52 3.55 -5.75 -20.86
N VAL A 53 3.73 -4.59 -20.22
CA VAL A 53 4.25 -3.38 -20.87
C VAL A 53 5.62 -3.66 -21.50
N TYR A 54 6.50 -4.33 -20.76
CA TYR A 54 7.79 -4.72 -21.32
C TYR A 54 7.66 -5.67 -22.50
N SER A 55 6.76 -6.66 -22.42
CA SER A 55 6.55 -7.61 -23.52
C SER A 55 6.02 -6.96 -24.80
N LEU A 56 5.28 -5.85 -24.68
CA LEU A 56 4.74 -5.08 -25.81
C LEU A 56 5.74 -4.11 -26.42
N THR A 57 6.70 -3.60 -25.62
CA THR A 57 7.53 -2.45 -26.04
C THR A 57 9.02 -2.71 -26.01
N GLY A 58 9.48 -3.70 -25.24
CA GLY A 58 10.91 -3.91 -24.99
C GLY A 58 11.57 -2.76 -24.21
N SER A 59 10.81 -1.82 -23.63
CA SER A 59 11.32 -0.59 -23.02
C SER A 59 10.98 -0.52 -21.53
N THR A 60 12.00 -0.34 -20.71
CA THR A 60 11.88 -0.07 -19.28
C THR A 60 11.41 1.36 -19.02
N THR A 61 11.70 2.32 -19.92
CA THR A 61 11.13 3.67 -19.88
C THR A 61 9.61 3.61 -19.95
N THR A 62 9.05 2.85 -20.89
CA THR A 62 7.60 2.71 -21.02
C THR A 62 6.97 2.07 -19.78
N MET A 63 7.63 1.07 -19.19
CA MET A 63 7.19 0.52 -17.88
C MET A 63 7.12 1.63 -16.82
N GLY A 64 8.16 2.43 -16.70
CA GLY A 64 8.22 3.56 -15.76
C GLY A 64 7.12 4.58 -16.00
N VAL A 65 6.86 4.96 -17.25
CA VAL A 65 5.80 5.89 -17.63
C VAL A 65 4.42 5.34 -17.27
N VAL A 66 4.14 4.07 -17.57
CA VAL A 66 2.84 3.45 -17.24
C VAL A 66 2.61 3.43 -15.72
N MET A 67 3.63 3.06 -14.94
CA MET A 67 3.54 3.06 -13.47
C MET A 67 3.39 4.48 -12.90
N ALA A 68 4.07 5.46 -13.49
CA ALA A 68 3.94 6.86 -13.11
C ALA A 68 2.54 7.40 -13.43
N VAL A 69 1.98 7.07 -14.60
CA VAL A 69 0.63 7.47 -15.02
C VAL A 69 -0.46 6.81 -14.17
N TYR A 70 -0.22 5.60 -13.63
CA TYR A 70 -1.09 5.02 -12.62
C TYR A 70 -1.05 5.83 -11.30
N MET A 71 0.15 6.13 -10.83
CA MET A 71 0.35 6.66 -9.48
C MET A 71 0.09 8.18 -9.39
N LEU A 72 0.42 8.94 -10.42
CA LEU A 72 0.30 10.39 -10.40
C LEU A 72 -1.15 10.87 -10.22
N PRO A 73 -2.16 10.39 -10.98
CA PRO A 73 -3.54 10.76 -10.76
C PRO A 73 -4.07 10.32 -9.39
N ASN A 74 -3.62 9.16 -8.88
CA ASN A 74 -3.96 8.69 -7.55
C ASN A 74 -3.51 9.69 -6.47
N ILE A 75 -2.26 10.16 -6.53
CA ILE A 75 -1.71 11.14 -5.58
C ILE A 75 -2.42 12.49 -5.72
N LEU A 76 -2.61 12.97 -6.96
CA LEU A 76 -3.26 14.26 -7.22
C LEU A 76 -4.73 14.27 -6.78
N MET A 77 -5.37 13.10 -6.74
CA MET A 77 -6.75 12.98 -6.29
C MET A 77 -6.89 13.05 -4.76
N LEU A 78 -5.86 12.73 -3.97
CA LEU A 78 -5.94 12.69 -2.50
C LEU A 78 -6.49 13.98 -1.86
N PRO A 79 -6.01 15.19 -2.21
CA PRO A 79 -6.55 16.43 -1.64
C PRO A 79 -8.01 16.70 -2.03
N VAL A 80 -8.38 16.34 -3.26
CA VAL A 80 -9.72 16.57 -3.83
C VAL A 80 -10.72 15.54 -3.30
N SER A 81 -10.29 14.30 -3.14
CA SER A 81 -11.14 13.20 -2.72
C SER A 81 -11.72 13.39 -1.31
N GLY A 82 -10.99 14.00 -0.38
CA GLY A 82 -11.51 14.34 0.94
C GLY A 82 -12.76 15.20 0.85
N HIS A 83 -12.70 16.28 0.05
CA HIS A 83 -13.83 17.19 -0.15
C HIS A 83 -15.04 16.51 -0.83
N ILE A 84 -14.78 15.62 -1.80
CA ILE A 84 -15.85 14.85 -2.47
C ILE A 84 -16.49 13.88 -1.47
N VAL A 85 -15.71 13.14 -0.69
CA VAL A 85 -16.18 12.14 0.28
C VAL A 85 -17.00 12.77 1.42
N ASP A 86 -16.71 14.04 1.77
CA ASP A 86 -17.46 14.76 2.79
C ASP A 86 -18.82 15.27 2.27
N ARG A 87 -18.95 15.54 0.98
CA ARG A 87 -20.16 16.11 0.37
C ARG A 87 -21.14 15.08 -0.18
N TYR A 88 -20.66 13.91 -0.61
CA TYR A 88 -21.46 12.93 -1.32
C TYR A 88 -21.60 11.62 -0.54
N ASP A 89 -22.56 10.78 -0.94
CA ASP A 89 -22.74 9.45 -0.37
C ASP A 89 -21.48 8.59 -0.55
N ARG A 90 -20.80 8.31 0.53
CA ARG A 90 -19.52 7.58 0.59
C ARG A 90 -19.60 6.20 -0.06
N VAL A 91 -20.70 5.46 0.20
CA VAL A 91 -20.93 4.14 -0.42
C VAL A 91 -21.21 4.30 -1.90
N GLY A 92 -21.96 5.35 -2.30
CA GLY A 92 -22.21 5.69 -3.69
C GLY A 92 -20.92 5.99 -4.46
N ILE A 93 -19.96 6.72 -3.85
CA ILE A 93 -18.63 6.98 -4.43
C ILE A 93 -17.88 5.67 -4.65
N MET A 94 -17.85 4.77 -3.65
CA MET A 94 -17.19 3.46 -3.78
C MET A 94 -17.82 2.61 -4.89
N MET A 95 -19.15 2.60 -4.99
CA MET A 95 -19.89 1.88 -6.05
C MET A 95 -19.55 2.44 -7.43
N LEU A 96 -19.51 3.77 -7.58
CA LEU A 96 -19.14 4.42 -8.82
C LEU A 96 -17.71 4.07 -9.23
N ALA A 97 -16.78 4.14 -8.28
CA ALA A 97 -15.39 3.78 -8.52
C ALA A 97 -15.24 2.32 -8.94
N ASP A 98 -15.93 1.38 -8.29
CA ASP A 98 -15.84 -0.05 -8.62
C ASP A 98 -16.39 -0.38 -10.00
N ILE A 99 -17.55 0.20 -10.39
CA ILE A 99 -18.11 -0.06 -11.72
C ILE A 99 -17.22 0.48 -12.83
N PHE A 100 -16.66 1.69 -12.67
CA PHE A 100 -15.75 2.24 -13.67
C PHE A 100 -14.42 1.50 -13.70
N ARG A 101 -13.86 1.08 -12.55
CA ARG A 101 -12.66 0.22 -12.52
C ARG A 101 -12.92 -1.12 -13.20
N ALA A 102 -14.09 -1.73 -12.96
CA ALA A 102 -14.49 -2.96 -13.65
C ALA A 102 -14.53 -2.77 -15.17
N LEU A 103 -15.14 -1.68 -15.65
CA LEU A 103 -15.22 -1.38 -17.08
C LEU A 103 -13.84 -1.14 -17.70
N ILE A 104 -12.97 -0.40 -17.01
CA ILE A 104 -11.59 -0.13 -17.47
C ILE A 104 -10.79 -1.43 -17.54
N MET A 105 -10.85 -2.28 -16.49
CA MET A 105 -10.12 -3.55 -16.48
C MET A 105 -10.69 -4.54 -17.49
N LEU A 106 -12.01 -4.57 -17.70
CA LEU A 106 -12.64 -5.36 -18.76
C LEU A 106 -12.20 -4.91 -20.15
N ALA A 107 -12.20 -3.59 -20.40
CA ALA A 107 -11.70 -3.03 -21.66
C ALA A 107 -10.22 -3.39 -21.88
N THR A 108 -9.39 -3.23 -20.85
CA THR A 108 -7.96 -3.62 -20.91
C THR A 108 -7.81 -5.12 -21.18
N ALA A 109 -8.61 -5.97 -20.55
CA ALA A 109 -8.62 -7.41 -20.77
C ALA A 109 -8.97 -7.78 -22.23
N VAL A 110 -10.06 -7.23 -22.75
CA VAL A 110 -10.51 -7.48 -24.14
C VAL A 110 -9.45 -7.02 -25.13
N LEU A 111 -8.93 -5.81 -24.97
CA LEU A 111 -7.89 -5.27 -25.84
C LEU A 111 -6.60 -6.08 -25.80
N ALA A 112 -6.21 -6.57 -24.62
CA ALA A 112 -5.03 -7.43 -24.46
C ALA A 112 -5.24 -8.82 -25.10
N LEU A 113 -6.43 -9.43 -24.96
CA LEU A 113 -6.76 -10.73 -25.55
C LEU A 113 -6.90 -10.67 -27.07
N THR A 114 -7.41 -9.57 -27.62
CA THR A 114 -7.55 -9.37 -29.07
C THR A 114 -6.27 -8.86 -29.76
N GLY A 115 -5.23 -8.54 -28.99
CA GLY A 115 -3.98 -7.98 -29.54
C GLY A 115 -4.10 -6.51 -30.00
N LEU A 116 -5.19 -5.83 -29.67
CA LEU A 116 -5.46 -4.43 -30.04
C LEU A 116 -5.00 -3.42 -28.97
N LEU A 117 -4.41 -3.90 -27.89
CA LEU A 117 -3.95 -3.03 -26.81
C LEU A 117 -2.71 -2.25 -27.24
N SER A 118 -2.87 -0.95 -27.46
CA SER A 118 -1.76 -0.02 -27.72
C SER A 118 -1.32 0.72 -26.45
N ILE A 119 -0.05 1.15 -26.41
CA ILE A 119 0.48 1.89 -25.23
C ILE A 119 -0.27 3.19 -24.96
N PRO A 120 -0.60 4.05 -25.96
CA PRO A 120 -1.37 5.26 -25.69
C PRO A 120 -2.74 4.95 -25.05
N LEU A 121 -3.42 3.91 -25.51
CA LEU A 121 -4.71 3.49 -24.96
C LEU A 121 -4.56 2.95 -23.53
N LEU A 122 -3.52 2.13 -23.29
CA LEU A 122 -3.21 1.63 -21.94
C LEU A 122 -2.93 2.79 -20.97
N LEU A 123 -2.18 3.82 -21.38
CA LEU A 123 -1.90 5.00 -20.55
C LEU A 123 -3.20 5.72 -20.15
N ILE A 124 -4.14 5.89 -21.07
CA ILE A 124 -5.44 6.50 -20.77
C ILE A 124 -6.21 5.63 -19.75
N LEU A 125 -6.31 4.33 -20.01
CA LEU A 125 -7.04 3.40 -19.15
C LEU A 125 -6.45 3.33 -17.73
N ILE A 126 -5.12 3.20 -17.63
CA ILE A 126 -4.43 3.12 -16.33
C ILE A 126 -4.43 4.47 -15.60
N GLY A 127 -4.36 5.59 -16.30
CA GLY A 127 -4.51 6.92 -15.70
C GLY A 127 -5.90 7.13 -15.09
N CYS A 128 -6.96 6.76 -15.82
CA CYS A 128 -8.33 6.78 -15.30
C CYS A 128 -8.50 5.82 -14.10
N TYR A 129 -7.89 4.63 -14.18
CA TYR A 129 -7.91 3.67 -13.09
C TYR A 129 -7.25 4.23 -11.82
N GLY A 130 -6.05 4.84 -11.94
CA GLY A 130 -5.35 5.48 -10.82
C GLY A 130 -6.15 6.61 -10.16
N LEU A 131 -6.85 7.43 -10.97
CA LEU A 131 -7.73 8.49 -10.48
C LEU A 131 -8.88 7.91 -9.64
N LEU A 132 -9.54 6.84 -10.11
CA LEU A 132 -10.62 6.18 -9.39
C LEU A 132 -10.14 5.51 -8.10
N ASP A 133 -8.93 4.96 -8.10
CA ASP A 133 -8.32 4.38 -6.91
C ASP A 133 -8.04 5.43 -5.83
N GLY A 134 -7.54 6.62 -6.24
CA GLY A 134 -7.36 7.78 -5.36
C GLY A 134 -8.65 8.33 -4.76
N LEU A 135 -9.79 8.12 -5.41
CA LEU A 135 -11.12 8.47 -4.90
C LEU A 135 -11.68 7.39 -3.96
N PHE A 136 -11.43 6.11 -4.27
CA PHE A 136 -11.95 4.98 -3.50
C PHE A 136 -11.38 4.91 -2.09
N GLN A 137 -10.07 5.09 -1.92
CA GLN A 137 -9.37 4.88 -0.65
C GLN A 137 -9.90 5.76 0.50
N PRO A 138 -10.06 7.09 0.35
CA PRO A 138 -10.66 7.94 1.37
C PRO A 138 -12.13 7.61 1.66
N ALA A 139 -12.92 7.27 0.63
CA ALA A 139 -14.31 6.84 0.80
C ALA A 139 -14.40 5.55 1.62
N TYR A 140 -13.56 4.56 1.32
CA TYR A 140 -13.44 3.32 2.08
C TYR A 140 -13.06 3.58 3.55
N ALA A 141 -12.07 4.44 3.80
CA ALA A 141 -11.67 4.80 5.16
C ALA A 141 -12.83 5.43 5.96
N ALA A 142 -13.59 6.32 5.33
CA ALA A 142 -14.75 6.97 5.95
C ALA A 142 -15.92 5.99 6.22
N VAL A 143 -16.19 5.05 5.30
CA VAL A 143 -17.19 3.99 5.50
C VAL A 143 -16.75 3.04 6.61
N ARG A 144 -15.46 2.66 6.69
CA ARG A 144 -14.92 1.86 7.80
C ARG A 144 -15.20 2.51 9.15
N ALA A 145 -14.96 3.82 9.28
CA ALA A 145 -15.21 4.55 10.53
C ALA A 145 -16.69 4.46 10.98
N THR A 146 -17.61 4.38 10.03
CA THR A 146 -19.07 4.22 10.30
C THR A 146 -19.46 2.77 10.62
N VAL A 147 -18.88 1.80 9.91
CA VAL A 147 -19.20 0.36 10.05
C VAL A 147 -18.54 -0.25 11.29
N PHE A 148 -17.34 0.21 11.67
CA PHE A 148 -16.59 -0.30 12.81
C PHE A 148 -17.04 0.38 14.11
N THR A 149 -18.18 -0.08 14.64
CA THR A 149 -18.72 0.39 15.92
C THR A 149 -17.75 0.14 17.07
N PRO A 150 -17.84 0.89 18.18
CA PRO A 150 -16.88 0.79 19.31
C PRO A 150 -16.69 -0.63 19.84
N ASP A 151 -17.75 -1.45 19.83
CA ASP A 151 -17.75 -2.83 20.34
C ASP A 151 -17.06 -3.86 19.44
N ILE A 152 -16.84 -3.53 18.15
CA ILE A 152 -16.13 -4.40 17.19
C ILE A 152 -14.88 -3.75 16.61
N ARG A 153 -14.63 -2.46 16.85
CA ARG A 153 -13.61 -1.65 16.17
C ARG A 153 -12.23 -2.29 16.21
N VAL A 154 -11.78 -2.71 17.38
CA VAL A 154 -10.44 -3.31 17.53
C VAL A 154 -10.32 -4.59 16.72
N THR A 155 -11.29 -5.49 16.87
CA THR A 155 -11.27 -6.79 16.17
C THR A 155 -11.47 -6.63 14.66
N ALA A 156 -12.36 -5.72 14.23
CA ALA A 156 -12.60 -5.41 12.82
C ALA A 156 -11.34 -4.85 12.14
N ASN A 157 -10.62 -3.94 12.81
CA ASN A 157 -9.33 -3.46 12.32
C ASN A 157 -8.29 -4.58 12.24
N SER A 158 -8.20 -5.44 13.26
CA SER A 158 -7.26 -6.57 13.27
C SER A 158 -7.54 -7.54 12.11
N VAL A 159 -8.80 -7.93 11.92
CA VAL A 159 -9.21 -8.80 10.80
C VAL A 159 -8.85 -8.15 9.46
N THR A 160 -9.19 -6.87 9.28
CA THR A 160 -8.87 -6.15 8.03
C THR A 160 -7.37 -6.08 7.79
N GLN A 161 -6.58 -5.81 8.82
CA GLN A 161 -5.12 -5.72 8.70
C GLN A 161 -4.49 -7.07 8.36
N ILE A 162 -4.89 -8.15 9.04
CA ILE A 162 -4.44 -9.51 8.73
C ILE A 162 -4.77 -9.85 7.27
N THR A 163 -5.99 -9.56 6.84
CA THR A 163 -6.44 -9.79 5.46
C THR A 163 -5.59 -9.02 4.46
N THR A 164 -5.34 -7.72 4.70
CA THR A 164 -4.52 -6.89 3.82
C THR A 164 -3.10 -7.45 3.69
N GLN A 165 -2.49 -7.87 4.80
CA GLN A 165 -1.15 -8.47 4.76
C GLN A 165 -1.15 -9.84 4.07
N THR A 166 -2.20 -10.63 4.25
CA THR A 166 -2.36 -11.91 3.53
C THR A 166 -2.46 -11.69 2.02
N VAL A 167 -3.25 -10.72 1.57
CA VAL A 167 -3.36 -10.37 0.15
C VAL A 167 -2.05 -9.86 -0.42
N ARG A 168 -1.34 -9.01 0.30
CA ARG A 168 0.00 -8.53 -0.10
C ARG A 168 1.00 -9.67 -0.23
N LEU A 169 0.86 -10.72 0.57
CA LEU A 169 1.71 -11.89 0.52
C LEU A 169 1.34 -12.82 -0.65
N ILE A 170 0.05 -13.13 -0.83
CA ILE A 170 -0.41 -14.15 -1.80
C ILE A 170 -0.66 -13.56 -3.19
N GLY A 171 -1.13 -12.32 -3.28
CA GLY A 171 -1.54 -11.67 -4.53
C GLY A 171 -0.45 -11.66 -5.59
N PRO A 172 0.80 -11.25 -5.30
CA PRO A 172 1.87 -11.26 -6.28
C PRO A 172 2.21 -12.65 -6.82
N ALA A 173 2.20 -13.68 -5.98
CA ALA A 173 2.41 -15.07 -6.43
C ALA A 173 1.29 -15.52 -7.38
N LEU A 174 0.03 -15.19 -7.08
CA LEU A 174 -1.10 -15.46 -7.97
C LEU A 174 -0.97 -14.70 -9.29
N GLY A 175 -0.55 -13.43 -9.26
CA GLY A 175 -0.30 -12.63 -10.45
C GLY A 175 0.79 -13.24 -11.34
N GLY A 176 1.90 -13.66 -10.74
CA GLY A 176 2.99 -14.35 -11.42
C GLY A 176 2.53 -15.67 -12.05
N LEU A 177 1.77 -16.50 -11.33
CA LEU A 177 1.21 -17.75 -11.84
C LEU A 177 0.25 -17.51 -13.00
N LEU A 178 -0.64 -16.52 -12.89
CA LEU A 178 -1.61 -16.21 -13.94
C LEU A 178 -0.93 -15.77 -15.23
N ILE A 179 0.08 -14.89 -15.16
CA ILE A 179 0.76 -14.43 -16.37
C ILE A 179 1.66 -15.52 -17.00
N THR A 180 2.17 -16.47 -16.20
CA THR A 180 2.98 -17.57 -16.68
C THR A 180 2.14 -18.62 -17.41
N HIS A 181 0.98 -18.99 -16.87
CA HIS A 181 0.20 -20.12 -17.37
C HIS A 181 -1.00 -19.74 -18.22
N LEU A 182 -1.48 -18.50 -18.12
CA LEU A 182 -2.64 -18.03 -18.86
C LEU A 182 -2.26 -16.85 -19.76
N SER A 183 -2.71 -15.66 -19.44
CA SER A 183 -2.33 -14.43 -20.15
C SER A 183 -2.59 -13.19 -19.30
N ALA A 184 -1.95 -12.07 -19.66
CA ALA A 184 -2.21 -10.79 -19.04
C ALA A 184 -3.69 -10.37 -19.16
N GLY A 185 -4.31 -10.63 -20.32
CA GLY A 185 -5.72 -10.31 -20.55
C GLY A 185 -6.67 -11.08 -19.62
N ILE A 186 -6.41 -12.34 -19.33
CA ILE A 186 -7.19 -13.12 -18.34
C ILE A 186 -7.00 -12.53 -16.94
N GLY A 187 -5.78 -12.13 -16.58
CA GLY A 187 -5.51 -11.48 -15.29
C GLY A 187 -6.30 -10.18 -15.10
N PHE A 188 -6.34 -9.30 -16.10
CA PHE A 188 -7.18 -8.09 -16.07
C PHE A 188 -8.68 -8.40 -16.05
N GLY A 189 -9.11 -9.47 -16.75
CA GLY A 189 -10.49 -9.95 -16.72
C GLY A 189 -10.92 -10.43 -15.33
N LEU A 190 -10.04 -11.15 -14.64
CA LEU A 190 -10.25 -11.56 -13.25
C LEU A 190 -10.34 -10.34 -12.33
N ASP A 191 -9.47 -9.34 -12.50
CA ASP A 191 -9.53 -8.09 -11.72
C ASP A 191 -10.85 -7.35 -11.98
N ALA A 192 -11.29 -7.25 -13.24
CA ALA A 192 -12.61 -6.70 -13.58
C ALA A 192 -13.74 -7.42 -12.84
N PHE A 193 -13.71 -8.76 -12.80
CA PHE A 193 -14.68 -9.55 -12.08
C PHE A 193 -14.65 -9.28 -10.56
N THR A 194 -13.47 -9.08 -9.98
CA THR A 194 -13.35 -8.74 -8.55
C THR A 194 -14.01 -7.41 -8.21
N TYR A 195 -13.95 -6.41 -9.09
CA TYR A 195 -14.65 -5.14 -8.90
C TYR A 195 -16.17 -5.28 -9.04
N VAL A 196 -16.65 -6.11 -9.98
CA VAL A 196 -18.08 -6.41 -10.07
C VAL A 196 -18.57 -7.09 -8.80
N PHE A 197 -17.80 -8.03 -8.27
CA PHE A 197 -18.11 -8.68 -7.00
C PHE A 197 -18.14 -7.68 -5.83
N SER A 198 -17.13 -6.80 -5.75
CA SER A 198 -17.08 -5.72 -4.76
C SER A 198 -18.29 -4.79 -4.87
N PHE A 199 -18.67 -4.38 -6.08
CA PHE A 199 -19.85 -3.57 -6.33
C PHE A 199 -21.14 -4.24 -5.82
N ILE A 200 -21.30 -5.55 -6.04
CA ILE A 200 -22.44 -6.31 -5.48
C ILE A 200 -22.42 -6.29 -3.95
N CYS A 201 -21.26 -6.50 -3.35
CA CYS A 201 -21.10 -6.38 -1.89
C CYS A 201 -21.48 -4.98 -1.38
N LEU A 202 -21.12 -3.91 -2.09
CA LEU A 202 -21.47 -2.54 -1.74
C LEU A 202 -22.98 -2.26 -1.84
N ILE A 203 -23.70 -2.91 -2.76
CA ILE A 203 -25.16 -2.85 -2.80
C ILE A 203 -25.77 -3.41 -1.49
N TYR A 204 -25.29 -4.57 -1.05
CA TYR A 204 -25.76 -5.19 0.19
C TYR A 204 -25.35 -4.37 1.43
N LEU A 205 -24.12 -3.83 1.44
CA LEU A 205 -23.64 -2.91 2.46
C LEU A 205 -24.58 -1.71 2.58
N ARG A 206 -24.92 -1.05 1.46
CA ARG A 206 -25.81 0.11 1.43
C ARG A 206 -27.19 -0.22 2.02
N ARG A 207 -27.76 -1.37 1.66
CA ARG A 207 -29.02 -1.87 2.22
C ARG A 207 -28.93 -2.11 3.73
N ALA A 208 -27.83 -2.71 4.20
CA ALA A 208 -27.61 -2.95 5.63
C ALA A 208 -27.49 -1.65 6.43
N LEU A 209 -26.82 -0.63 5.90
CA LEU A 209 -26.71 0.70 6.54
C LEU A 209 -28.05 1.43 6.59
N ILE A 210 -28.84 1.40 5.51
CA ILE A 210 -30.18 2.02 5.48
C ILE A 210 -31.12 1.33 6.49
N ALA A 211 -31.07 0.00 6.55
CA ALA A 211 -31.88 -0.76 7.52
C ALA A 211 -31.52 -0.38 8.98
N ARG A 212 -30.23 -0.19 9.27
CA ARG A 212 -29.76 0.25 10.59
C ARG A 212 -30.29 1.64 10.96
N VAL A 213 -30.17 2.62 10.06
CA VAL A 213 -30.68 3.98 10.28
C VAL A 213 -32.19 3.98 10.58
N ARG A 214 -32.96 3.13 9.90
CA ARG A 214 -34.41 2.99 10.17
C ARG A 214 -34.72 2.40 11.55
N THR A 215 -33.88 1.46 12.02
CA THR A 215 -34.03 0.85 13.33
C THR A 215 -33.62 1.83 14.44
N ASP A 216 -32.56 2.61 14.24
CA ASP A 216 -32.08 3.62 15.19
C ASP A 216 -33.00 4.86 15.24
N ALA A 217 -33.67 5.21 14.14
CA ALA A 217 -34.66 6.31 14.10
C ALA A 217 -35.94 6.01 14.88
N SER A 218 -36.20 4.75 15.22
CA SER A 218 -37.30 4.35 16.11
C SER A 218 -36.90 4.35 17.60
N GLY A 219 -35.67 4.58 17.96
CA GLY A 219 -35.12 4.75 19.30
C GLY A 219 -34.25 6.00 19.35
N THR A 220 -34.56 6.93 20.25
CA THR A 220 -33.94 8.23 20.53
C THR A 220 -32.48 8.38 20.02
N ALA A 221 -32.32 9.14 18.95
CA ALA A 221 -31.05 9.43 18.31
C ALA A 221 -30.17 10.35 19.17
N GLY A 222 -29.10 9.80 19.72
CA GLY A 222 -27.94 10.59 20.10
C GLY A 222 -27.14 10.93 18.85
N SER A 223 -27.27 12.14 18.35
CA SER A 223 -26.46 12.69 17.27
C SER A 223 -25.00 12.78 17.74
N MET A 224 -24.16 11.82 17.36
CA MET A 224 -22.72 12.04 17.38
C MET A 224 -22.38 12.92 16.18
N ALA A 225 -22.24 14.21 16.43
CA ALA A 225 -21.68 15.15 15.47
C ALA A 225 -20.28 14.65 15.06
N ALA A 226 -20.09 14.44 13.77
CA ALA A 226 -18.75 14.31 13.20
C ALA A 226 -17.96 15.58 13.56
N PRO A 227 -16.65 15.48 13.85
CA PRO A 227 -15.84 16.68 14.03
C PRO A 227 -16.01 17.54 12.78
N SER A 228 -16.42 18.79 12.96
CA SER A 228 -16.49 19.75 11.87
C SER A 228 -15.09 19.87 11.25
N PRO A 229 -14.94 19.74 9.92
CA PRO A 229 -13.68 20.04 9.26
C PRO A 229 -13.29 21.46 9.66
N SER A 230 -12.05 21.67 10.10
CA SER A 230 -11.50 23.00 10.29
C SER A 230 -11.70 23.77 8.97
N ALA A 231 -12.27 24.95 9.05
CA ALA A 231 -12.71 25.73 7.87
C ALA A 231 -11.51 26.24 7.02
N ASP A 232 -10.28 26.09 7.50
CA ASP A 232 -9.08 26.61 6.84
C ASP A 232 -7.99 25.54 6.71
N TRP A 233 -8.01 24.80 5.57
CA TRP A 233 -7.01 23.82 5.22
C TRP A 233 -5.57 24.41 5.18
N LYS A 234 -5.43 25.72 4.90
CA LYS A 234 -4.13 26.39 4.87
C LYS A 234 -3.55 26.50 6.26
N GLN A 235 -4.40 26.80 7.25
CA GLN A 235 -3.98 26.85 8.64
C GLN A 235 -3.55 25.49 9.13
N ASP A 236 -4.32 24.44 8.88
CA ASP A 236 -3.96 23.06 9.24
C ASP A 236 -2.64 22.61 8.59
N PHE A 237 -2.43 22.96 7.32
CA PHE A 237 -1.19 22.69 6.60
C PHE A 237 0.00 23.42 7.22
N MET A 238 -0.17 24.71 7.53
CA MET A 238 0.89 25.54 8.13
C MET A 238 1.24 25.09 9.56
N GLU A 239 0.26 24.67 10.34
CA GLU A 239 0.48 24.11 11.67
C GLU A 239 1.22 22.76 11.59
N GLY A 240 0.84 21.87 10.68
CA GLY A 240 1.57 20.62 10.41
C GLY A 240 3.03 20.90 9.99
N LEU A 241 3.24 21.88 9.11
CA LEU A 241 4.57 22.28 8.66
C LEU A 241 5.41 22.90 9.79
N ALA A 242 4.80 23.64 10.71
CA ALA A 242 5.47 24.18 11.88
C ALA A 242 5.97 23.07 12.81
N VAL A 243 5.14 22.07 13.09
CA VAL A 243 5.52 20.88 13.86
C VAL A 243 6.62 20.10 13.14
N LEU A 244 6.53 19.93 11.83
CA LEU A 244 7.55 19.26 11.03
C LEU A 244 8.90 19.96 11.15
N ARG A 245 8.93 21.27 11.01
CA ARG A 245 10.17 22.11 11.12
C ARG A 245 10.78 22.09 12.51
N SER A 246 9.99 21.98 13.57
CA SER A 246 10.49 21.94 14.94
C SER A 246 11.22 20.64 15.30
N HIS A 247 11.05 19.57 14.49
CA HIS A 247 11.65 18.26 14.72
C HIS A 247 12.60 17.88 13.57
N PRO A 248 13.91 18.14 13.65
CA PRO A 248 14.87 17.86 12.57
C PRO A 248 14.86 16.39 12.12
N TRP A 249 14.74 15.44 13.05
CA TRP A 249 14.67 14.02 12.72
C TRP A 249 13.51 13.70 11.78
N LEU A 250 12.40 14.42 11.89
CA LEU A 250 11.18 14.17 11.14
C LEU A 250 11.30 14.62 9.67
N TRP A 251 11.59 15.92 9.43
CA TRP A 251 11.64 16.43 8.06
C TRP A 251 12.86 15.93 7.28
N ILE A 252 14.01 15.70 7.95
CA ILE A 252 15.18 15.12 7.29
C ILE A 252 14.87 13.69 6.83
N THR A 253 14.20 12.89 7.68
CA THR A 253 13.82 11.53 7.30
C THR A 253 12.81 11.51 6.15
N ILE A 254 11.79 12.38 6.15
CA ILE A 254 10.82 12.47 5.05
C ILE A 254 11.53 12.80 3.73
N LEU A 255 12.43 13.78 3.71
CA LEU A 255 13.20 14.12 2.50
C LEU A 255 14.14 13.00 2.06
N ALA A 256 14.84 12.37 3.00
CA ALA A 256 15.70 11.22 2.72
C ALA A 256 14.90 10.06 2.13
N PHE A 257 13.74 9.75 2.71
CA PHE A 257 12.88 8.68 2.20
C PHE A 257 12.19 9.02 0.88
N SER A 258 11.88 10.29 0.62
CA SER A 258 11.47 10.73 -0.71
C SER A 258 12.52 10.33 -1.77
N PHE A 259 13.80 10.56 -1.48
CA PHE A 259 14.89 10.20 -2.38
C PHE A 259 15.14 8.69 -2.42
N ILE A 260 15.13 8.00 -1.27
CA ILE A 260 15.29 6.53 -1.19
C ILE A 260 14.15 5.83 -1.94
N ASN A 261 12.90 6.31 -1.84
CA ASN A 261 11.78 5.77 -2.58
C ASN A 261 11.92 5.97 -4.10
N ILE A 262 12.46 7.10 -4.55
CA ILE A 262 12.83 7.27 -5.97
C ILE A 262 13.79 6.16 -6.39
N CYS A 263 14.83 5.91 -5.60
CA CYS A 263 15.85 4.93 -5.92
C CYS A 263 15.32 3.49 -5.85
N TYR A 264 14.82 3.07 -4.72
CA TYR A 264 14.45 1.67 -4.46
C TYR A 264 13.10 1.30 -5.07
N GLY A 265 12.12 2.22 -5.02
CA GLY A 265 10.79 2.00 -5.60
C GLY A 265 10.83 1.81 -7.11
N GLY A 266 11.68 2.57 -7.81
CA GLY A 266 11.90 2.38 -9.24
C GLY A 266 12.56 1.03 -9.55
N ILE A 267 13.57 0.61 -8.77
CA ILE A 267 14.19 -0.71 -8.94
C ILE A 267 13.15 -1.81 -8.73
N THR A 268 12.45 -1.81 -7.61
CA THR A 268 11.52 -2.90 -7.25
C THR A 268 10.35 -3.02 -8.20
N SER A 269 9.81 -1.90 -8.70
CA SER A 269 8.62 -1.88 -9.56
C SER A 269 8.94 -2.05 -11.05
N ILE A 270 10.12 -1.61 -11.51
CA ILE A 270 10.49 -1.59 -12.93
C ILE A 270 11.58 -2.61 -13.24
N LEU A 271 12.69 -2.57 -12.49
CA LEU A 271 13.88 -3.34 -12.85
C LEU A 271 13.90 -4.76 -12.30
N VAL A 272 13.22 -5.04 -11.19
CA VAL A 272 13.14 -6.43 -10.69
C VAL A 272 12.33 -7.32 -11.64
N PRO A 273 11.11 -6.96 -12.11
CA PRO A 273 10.43 -7.77 -13.13
C PRO A 273 11.22 -7.89 -14.42
N TRP A 274 11.91 -6.82 -14.85
CA TRP A 274 12.81 -6.84 -16.01
C TRP A 274 14.00 -7.80 -15.79
N LEU A 275 14.65 -7.73 -14.64
CA LEU A 275 15.77 -8.58 -14.27
C LEU A 275 15.41 -10.08 -14.32
N PHE A 276 14.27 -10.42 -13.74
CA PHE A 276 13.80 -11.82 -13.71
C PHE A 276 13.48 -12.34 -15.11
N LYS A 277 12.68 -11.59 -15.87
CA LYS A 277 12.20 -12.05 -17.18
C LYS A 277 13.22 -11.92 -18.29
N VAL A 278 13.95 -10.80 -18.32
CA VAL A 278 14.81 -10.44 -19.49
C VAL A 278 16.26 -10.83 -19.26
N GLN A 279 16.84 -10.40 -18.14
CA GLN A 279 18.25 -10.64 -17.86
C GLN A 279 18.53 -12.13 -17.56
N HIS A 280 17.68 -12.76 -16.76
CA HIS A 280 17.86 -14.15 -16.34
C HIS A 280 17.00 -15.14 -17.15
N GLY A 281 16.00 -14.69 -17.91
CA GLY A 281 15.11 -15.56 -18.66
C GLY A 281 14.21 -16.44 -17.79
N TRP A 282 14.00 -16.04 -16.53
CA TRP A 282 13.18 -16.80 -15.60
C TRP A 282 11.68 -16.57 -15.82
N ASP A 283 10.89 -17.58 -15.47
CA ASP A 283 9.43 -17.48 -15.54
C ASP A 283 8.89 -16.36 -14.67
N PRO A 284 7.90 -15.58 -15.14
CA PRO A 284 7.28 -14.47 -14.37
C PRO A 284 6.74 -14.87 -13.00
N TYR A 285 6.37 -16.15 -12.80
CA TYR A 285 5.94 -16.64 -11.51
C TYR A 285 7.00 -16.46 -10.41
N LEU A 286 8.32 -16.57 -10.78
CA LEU A 286 9.41 -16.38 -9.84
C LEU A 286 9.52 -14.93 -9.35
N TYR A 287 9.17 -13.94 -10.18
CA TYR A 287 9.01 -12.57 -9.73
C TYR A 287 7.89 -12.43 -8.72
N GLY A 288 6.71 -12.99 -9.01
CA GLY A 288 5.60 -13.01 -8.05
C GLY A 288 5.97 -13.69 -6.72
N LEU A 289 6.71 -14.80 -6.80
CA LEU A 289 7.23 -15.50 -5.62
C LEU A 289 8.23 -14.64 -4.83
N ALA A 290 9.14 -13.93 -5.52
CA ALA A 290 10.10 -13.03 -4.87
C ALA A 290 9.39 -11.91 -4.11
N VAL A 291 8.38 -11.27 -4.70
CA VAL A 291 7.56 -10.26 -4.03
C VAL A 291 6.82 -10.86 -2.82
N THR A 292 6.29 -12.07 -2.95
CA THR A 292 5.68 -12.81 -1.82
C THR A 292 6.70 -13.05 -0.71
N CYS A 293 7.91 -13.47 -1.04
CA CYS A 293 8.98 -13.71 -0.06
C CYS A 293 9.50 -12.41 0.58
N SER A 294 9.50 -11.28 -0.15
CA SER A 294 9.73 -9.96 0.46
C SER A 294 8.70 -9.67 1.56
N GLY A 295 7.41 -9.94 1.30
CA GLY A 295 6.36 -9.87 2.32
C GLY A 295 6.61 -10.81 3.51
N ALA A 296 7.08 -12.02 3.28
CA ALA A 296 7.45 -12.96 4.34
C ALA A 296 8.64 -12.44 5.16
N GLY A 297 9.65 -11.85 4.52
CA GLY A 297 10.76 -11.15 5.19
C GLY A 297 10.27 -10.01 6.07
N ALA A 298 9.32 -9.22 5.59
CA ALA A 298 8.70 -8.15 6.35
C ALA A 298 7.94 -8.68 7.59
N ILE A 299 7.20 -9.79 7.47
CA ILE A 299 6.53 -10.44 8.60
C ILE A 299 7.57 -10.92 9.63
N LEU A 300 8.66 -11.53 9.18
CA LEU A 300 9.74 -11.97 10.07
C LEU A 300 10.35 -10.80 10.85
N ALA A 301 10.62 -9.67 10.19
CA ALA A 301 11.06 -8.44 10.85
C ALA A 301 10.05 -7.97 11.91
N GLY A 302 8.77 -7.97 11.57
CA GLY A 302 7.69 -7.63 12.50
C GLY A 302 7.63 -8.54 13.72
N LEU A 303 7.83 -9.85 13.55
CA LEU A 303 7.86 -10.82 14.66
C LEU A 303 9.09 -10.62 15.57
N ILE A 304 10.27 -10.36 14.98
CA ILE A 304 11.52 -10.18 15.76
C ILE A 304 11.52 -8.86 16.50
N PHE A 305 11.07 -7.80 15.86
CA PHE A 305 11.19 -6.44 16.38
C PHE A 305 9.89 -5.87 16.94
N GLY A 306 8.72 -6.36 16.55
CA GLY A 306 7.41 -5.83 16.94
C GLY A 306 7.04 -5.97 18.42
N THR A 307 7.71 -6.88 19.14
CA THR A 307 7.53 -7.06 20.60
C THR A 307 8.43 -6.17 21.44
N ARG A 308 9.33 -5.42 20.82
CA ARG A 308 10.35 -4.64 21.51
C ARG A 308 9.76 -3.33 22.04
N GLN A 309 9.67 -3.19 23.36
CA GLN A 309 9.07 -2.02 24.02
C GLN A 309 10.01 -0.81 24.12
N ARG A 310 11.32 -1.00 24.02
CA ARG A 310 12.30 0.10 24.12
C ARG A 310 13.31 0.02 22.99
N TRP A 311 13.52 1.14 22.34
CA TRP A 311 14.45 1.27 21.22
C TRP A 311 15.58 2.20 21.62
N SER A 312 16.79 1.66 21.73
CA SER A 312 18.01 2.48 21.83
C SER A 312 18.54 2.73 20.42
N ARG A 313 18.94 3.96 20.12
CA ARG A 313 19.49 4.34 18.80
C ARG A 313 18.53 4.06 17.64
N ARG A 314 17.30 4.55 17.73
CA ARG A 314 16.24 4.32 16.73
C ARG A 314 16.71 4.59 15.30
N GLY A 315 17.40 5.73 15.09
CA GLY A 315 17.90 6.09 13.76
C GLY A 315 18.86 5.06 13.18
N LEU A 316 19.84 4.61 13.97
CA LEU A 316 20.80 3.61 13.50
C LEU A 316 20.13 2.29 13.12
N MET A 317 19.15 1.84 13.88
CA MET A 317 18.44 0.59 13.60
C MET A 317 17.50 0.73 12.38
N ALA A 318 16.75 1.83 12.31
CA ALA A 318 15.84 2.09 11.19
C ALA A 318 16.61 2.19 9.86
N TYR A 319 17.59 3.07 9.80
CA TYR A 319 18.40 3.24 8.59
C TYR A 319 19.31 2.04 8.31
N GLY A 320 19.71 1.28 9.33
CA GLY A 320 20.39 -0.02 9.16
C GLY A 320 19.51 -1.02 8.41
N GLY A 321 18.21 -1.07 8.73
CA GLY A 321 17.22 -1.84 7.95
C GLY A 321 17.14 -1.40 6.50
N ALA A 322 16.97 -0.09 6.25
CA ALA A 322 16.95 0.46 4.89
C ALA A 322 18.27 0.21 4.12
N PHE A 323 19.41 0.18 4.81
CA PHE A 323 20.71 -0.16 4.22
C PHE A 323 20.76 -1.64 3.81
N ILE A 324 20.25 -2.56 4.62
CA ILE A 324 20.12 -3.99 4.26
C ILE A 324 19.28 -4.13 2.98
N SER A 325 18.18 -3.41 2.88
CA SER A 325 17.34 -3.36 1.68
C SER A 325 18.15 -2.91 0.45
N GLY A 326 18.93 -1.83 0.57
CA GLY A 326 19.80 -1.33 -0.51
C GLY A 326 20.87 -2.32 -0.93
N VAL A 327 21.55 -2.98 0.02
CA VAL A 327 22.54 -4.01 -0.26
C VAL A 327 21.91 -5.20 -0.99
N SER A 328 20.73 -5.63 -0.56
CA SER A 328 19.99 -6.73 -1.19
C SER A 328 19.65 -6.40 -2.65
N LEU A 329 19.17 -5.18 -2.93
CA LEU A 329 18.90 -4.73 -4.29
C LEU A 329 20.17 -4.62 -5.14
N LEU A 330 21.28 -4.12 -4.57
CA LEU A 330 22.57 -4.03 -5.26
C LEU A 330 23.09 -5.39 -5.69
N LEU A 331 22.97 -6.41 -4.83
CA LEU A 331 23.48 -7.74 -5.09
C LEU A 331 22.59 -8.57 -6.02
N LEU A 332 21.31 -8.21 -6.14
CA LEU A 332 20.30 -8.98 -6.87
C LEU A 332 20.70 -9.34 -8.33
N PRO A 333 21.28 -8.43 -9.15
CA PRO A 333 21.68 -8.75 -10.52
C PRO A 333 22.80 -9.78 -10.64
N PHE A 334 23.59 -9.96 -9.59
CA PHE A 334 24.79 -10.80 -9.60
C PHE A 334 24.55 -12.23 -9.11
N VAL A 335 23.32 -12.52 -8.64
CA VAL A 335 22.95 -13.85 -8.16
C VAL A 335 22.49 -14.72 -9.32
N PRO A 336 23.17 -15.86 -9.59
CA PRO A 336 22.88 -16.69 -10.76
C PRO A 336 21.66 -17.60 -10.58
N SER A 337 21.14 -17.74 -9.35
CA SER A 337 20.04 -18.67 -9.06
C SER A 337 18.76 -17.94 -8.63
N ALA A 338 17.61 -18.42 -9.11
CA ALA A 338 16.32 -17.91 -8.69
C ALA A 338 16.10 -17.98 -7.16
N ALA A 339 16.56 -19.07 -6.53
CA ALA A 339 16.48 -19.21 -5.06
C ALA A 339 17.27 -18.11 -4.33
N GLY A 340 18.48 -17.81 -4.78
CA GLY A 340 19.30 -16.73 -4.23
C GLY A 340 18.64 -15.36 -4.41
N ALA A 341 18.06 -15.10 -5.59
CA ALA A 341 17.33 -13.86 -5.85
C ALA A 341 16.09 -13.71 -4.95
N VAL A 342 15.34 -14.79 -4.74
CA VAL A 342 14.19 -14.83 -3.81
C VAL A 342 14.63 -14.55 -2.36
N ILE A 343 15.76 -15.12 -1.92
CA ILE A 343 16.33 -14.87 -0.58
C ILE A 343 16.74 -13.39 -0.45
N LEU A 344 17.45 -12.84 -1.43
CA LEU A 344 17.83 -11.41 -1.37
C LEU A 344 16.62 -10.49 -1.37
N PHE A 345 15.58 -10.81 -2.12
CA PHE A 345 14.36 -10.02 -2.13
C PHE A 345 13.57 -10.16 -0.80
N SER A 346 13.67 -11.31 -0.14
CA SER A 346 13.15 -11.49 1.23
C SER A 346 13.91 -10.63 2.25
N LEU A 347 15.24 -10.51 2.13
CA LEU A 347 16.06 -9.62 2.95
C LEU A 347 15.78 -8.15 2.67
N GLU A 348 15.45 -7.79 1.43
CA GLU A 348 14.98 -6.45 1.06
C GLU A 348 13.72 -6.09 1.85
N GLY A 349 12.69 -6.94 1.81
CA GLY A 349 11.45 -6.72 2.56
C GLY A 349 11.64 -6.70 4.08
N PHE A 350 12.51 -7.56 4.60
CA PHE A 350 12.89 -7.54 6.01
C PHE A 350 13.50 -6.18 6.40
N GLY A 351 14.48 -5.70 5.64
CA GLY A 351 15.17 -4.45 5.92
C GLY A 351 14.24 -3.24 5.86
N LEU A 352 13.39 -3.17 4.84
CA LEU A 352 12.40 -2.11 4.70
C LEU A 352 11.39 -2.12 5.86
N MET A 353 10.94 -3.30 6.31
CA MET A 353 10.00 -3.41 7.42
C MET A 353 10.60 -2.98 8.75
N VAL A 354 11.88 -3.24 9.00
CA VAL A 354 12.58 -2.74 10.20
C VAL A 354 12.53 -1.21 10.25
N PHE A 355 12.80 -0.55 9.11
CA PHE A 355 12.67 0.90 9.03
C PHE A 355 11.24 1.36 9.31
N MET A 356 10.26 0.80 8.57
CA MET A 356 8.85 1.20 8.66
C MET A 356 8.30 1.02 10.08
N LEU A 357 8.66 -0.06 10.77
CA LEU A 357 8.22 -0.32 12.14
C LEU A 357 8.74 0.76 13.11
N ILE A 358 10.03 1.07 13.03
CA ILE A 358 10.65 2.07 13.92
C ILE A 358 10.11 3.47 13.60
N TRP A 359 9.90 3.78 12.30
CA TRP A 359 9.31 5.03 11.85
C TRP A 359 7.91 5.22 12.42
N GLU A 360 7.04 4.24 12.23
CA GLU A 360 5.65 4.28 12.70
C GLU A 360 5.57 4.47 14.22
N ILE A 361 6.36 3.70 14.99
CA ILE A 361 6.42 3.83 16.45
C ILE A 361 6.92 5.22 16.84
N SER A 362 7.97 5.72 16.18
CA SER A 362 8.54 7.03 16.50
C SER A 362 7.57 8.17 16.19
N MET A 363 6.83 8.08 15.08
CA MET A 363 5.76 9.02 14.74
C MET A 363 4.68 9.04 15.83
N GLN A 364 4.25 7.86 16.30
CA GLN A 364 3.19 7.76 17.33
C GLN A 364 3.65 8.23 18.71
N GLU A 365 4.92 8.07 19.06
CA GLU A 365 5.45 8.44 20.37
C GLU A 365 5.95 9.89 20.46
N LEU A 366 6.54 10.41 19.39
CA LEU A 366 7.27 11.70 19.42
C LEU A 366 6.50 12.86 18.78
N VAL A 367 5.45 12.60 18.01
CA VAL A 367 4.61 13.65 17.44
C VAL A 367 3.39 13.89 18.33
N PRO A 368 3.08 15.15 18.68
CA PRO A 368 1.90 15.50 19.48
C PRO A 368 0.61 14.95 18.85
N GLN A 369 -0.27 14.37 19.66
CA GLN A 369 -1.50 13.71 19.17
C GLN A 369 -2.40 14.67 18.37
N GLU A 370 -2.45 15.95 18.75
CA GLU A 370 -3.24 17.00 18.08
C GLU A 370 -2.74 17.29 16.65
N ALA A 371 -1.44 17.11 16.40
CA ALA A 371 -0.79 17.34 15.12
C ALA A 371 -0.56 16.07 14.31
N PHE A 372 -0.78 14.87 14.89
CA PHE A 372 -0.41 13.59 14.29
C PHE A 372 -1.02 13.40 12.89
N GLY A 373 -2.30 13.67 12.71
CA GLY A 373 -2.96 13.53 11.41
C GLY A 373 -2.38 14.43 10.31
N ARG A 374 -2.06 15.68 10.67
CA ARG A 374 -1.46 16.66 9.75
C ARG A 374 -0.03 16.28 9.36
N VAL A 375 0.76 15.85 10.34
CA VAL A 375 2.14 15.38 10.12
C VAL A 375 2.16 14.10 9.30
N ALA A 376 1.29 13.14 9.59
CA ALA A 376 1.17 11.89 8.82
C ALA A 376 0.78 12.13 7.35
N SER A 377 -0.09 13.13 7.08
CA SER A 377 -0.42 13.53 5.71
C SER A 377 0.77 14.16 4.98
N LEU A 378 1.57 14.99 5.68
CA LEU A 378 2.80 15.57 5.14
C LEU A 378 3.88 14.51 4.91
N ASP A 379 3.99 13.51 5.78
CA ASP A 379 4.89 12.37 5.61
C ASP A 379 4.53 11.57 4.36
N LEU A 380 3.26 11.19 4.22
CA LEU A 380 2.78 10.44 3.07
C LEU A 380 3.05 11.21 1.76
N LEU A 381 2.72 12.49 1.73
CA LEU A 381 2.95 13.34 0.57
C LEU A 381 4.44 13.52 0.30
N GLY A 382 5.23 13.86 1.33
CA GLY A 382 6.66 14.10 1.20
C GLY A 382 7.44 12.86 0.79
N SER A 383 7.09 11.70 1.32
CA SER A 383 7.81 10.45 1.05
C SER A 383 7.45 9.82 -0.30
N PHE A 384 6.22 9.99 -0.80
CA PHE A 384 5.72 9.26 -1.98
C PHE A 384 5.39 10.13 -3.20
N ALA A 385 5.23 11.46 -3.06
CA ALA A 385 4.81 12.32 -4.18
C ALA A 385 5.79 12.31 -5.36
N LEU A 386 7.08 12.09 -5.11
CA LEU A 386 8.12 12.03 -6.15
C LEU A 386 8.36 10.63 -6.73
N LEU A 387 7.68 9.59 -6.22
CA LEU A 387 7.85 8.22 -6.70
C LEU A 387 7.55 8.03 -8.19
N PRO A 388 6.53 8.69 -8.80
CA PRO A 388 6.33 8.65 -10.25
C PRO A 388 7.54 9.14 -11.05
N VAL A 389 8.25 10.16 -10.54
CA VAL A 389 9.50 10.65 -11.14
C VAL A 389 10.57 9.56 -11.08
N GLY A 390 10.66 8.86 -9.95
CA GLY A 390 11.57 7.71 -9.77
C GLY A 390 11.32 6.61 -10.78
N TYR A 391 10.07 6.26 -11.04
CA TYR A 391 9.72 5.26 -12.04
C TYR A 391 10.20 5.63 -13.43
N ILE A 392 9.99 6.88 -13.86
CA ILE A 392 10.42 7.36 -15.17
C ILE A 392 11.94 7.40 -15.25
N LEU A 393 12.63 7.97 -14.25
CA LEU A 393 14.08 8.11 -14.23
C LEU A 393 14.80 6.75 -14.26
N VAL A 394 14.36 5.80 -13.44
CA VAL A 394 14.94 4.47 -13.36
C VAL A 394 14.71 3.72 -14.68
N GLY A 395 13.50 3.79 -15.24
CA GLY A 395 13.19 3.17 -16.52
C GLY A 395 13.99 3.76 -17.68
N TRP A 396 14.08 5.09 -17.75
CA TRP A 396 14.85 5.81 -18.79
C TRP A 396 16.33 5.49 -18.72
N LEU A 397 16.92 5.54 -17.52
CA LEU A 397 18.34 5.24 -17.38
C LEU A 397 18.65 3.78 -17.71
N ALA A 398 17.73 2.86 -17.40
CA ALA A 398 17.92 1.45 -17.73
C ALA A 398 17.89 1.17 -19.25
N ASP A 399 17.08 1.88 -20.02
CA ASP A 399 17.11 1.81 -21.49
C ASP A 399 18.41 2.41 -22.07
N LEU A 400 19.02 3.40 -21.38
CA LEU A 400 20.22 4.09 -21.85
C LEU A 400 21.52 3.33 -21.56
N ILE A 401 21.70 2.86 -20.31
CA ILE A 401 22.97 2.24 -19.84
C ILE A 401 22.82 0.77 -19.41
N GLY A 402 21.63 0.21 -19.54
CA GLY A 402 21.29 -1.15 -19.10
C GLY A 402 20.78 -1.24 -17.67
N GLY A 403 19.88 -2.20 -17.45
CA GLY A 403 19.18 -2.34 -16.17
C GLY A 403 20.10 -2.70 -15.00
N VAL A 404 21.13 -3.55 -15.23
CA VAL A 404 22.09 -3.94 -14.17
C VAL A 404 22.88 -2.73 -13.66
N ALA A 405 23.42 -1.90 -14.58
CA ALA A 405 24.14 -0.67 -14.21
C ALA A 405 23.22 0.31 -13.47
N THR A 406 21.98 0.44 -13.92
CA THR A 406 20.98 1.30 -13.28
C THR A 406 20.63 0.83 -11.87
N ILE A 407 20.45 -0.48 -11.65
CA ILE A 407 20.26 -1.04 -10.29
C ILE A 407 21.45 -0.70 -9.40
N ALA A 408 22.69 -0.87 -9.89
CA ALA A 408 23.89 -0.58 -9.12
C ALA A 408 23.98 0.92 -8.74
N ILE A 409 23.70 1.82 -9.69
CA ILE A 409 23.73 3.27 -9.46
C ILE A 409 22.67 3.68 -8.44
N PHE A 410 21.40 3.33 -8.64
CA PHE A 410 20.32 3.75 -7.76
C PHE A 410 20.40 3.08 -6.38
N SER A 411 20.81 1.81 -6.28
CA SER A 411 21.08 1.18 -4.98
C SER A 411 22.22 1.88 -4.27
N GLY A 412 23.31 2.19 -4.99
CA GLY A 412 24.46 2.94 -4.45
C GLY A 412 24.08 4.34 -3.98
N LEU A 413 23.29 5.08 -4.76
CA LEU A 413 22.78 6.42 -4.38
C LEU A 413 21.88 6.36 -3.14
N GLY A 414 21.00 5.38 -3.05
CA GLY A 414 20.14 5.17 -1.87
C GLY A 414 20.98 4.86 -0.62
N MET A 415 21.97 3.98 -0.72
CA MET A 415 22.88 3.67 0.38
C MET A 415 23.76 4.87 0.76
N ALA A 416 24.25 5.64 -0.20
CA ALA A 416 25.01 6.87 0.06
C ALA A 416 24.14 7.93 0.79
N CYS A 417 22.88 8.07 0.39
CA CYS A 417 21.91 8.91 1.11
C CYS A 417 21.73 8.44 2.56
N ILE A 418 21.57 7.15 2.79
CA ILE A 418 21.45 6.55 4.13
C ILE A 418 22.72 6.86 4.97
N ALA A 419 23.92 6.66 4.41
CA ALA A 419 25.16 6.94 5.09
C ALA A 419 25.32 8.43 5.44
N LEU A 420 24.95 9.33 4.51
CA LEU A 420 24.95 10.77 4.72
C LEU A 420 23.99 11.17 5.84
N VAL A 421 22.77 10.64 5.84
CA VAL A 421 21.76 10.98 6.85
C VAL A 421 22.16 10.44 8.23
N LEU A 422 22.77 9.25 8.31
CA LEU A 422 23.30 8.69 9.55
C LEU A 422 24.50 9.49 10.12
N SER A 423 25.19 10.29 9.31
CA SER A 423 26.23 11.19 9.82
C SER A 423 25.66 12.35 10.67
N ILE A 424 24.36 12.64 10.51
CA ILE A 424 23.66 13.72 11.23
C ILE A 424 23.29 13.22 12.65
N PRO A 425 23.81 13.85 13.73
CA PRO A 425 23.53 13.41 15.11
C PRO A 425 22.05 13.39 15.47
N ALA A 426 21.27 14.35 14.94
CA ALA A 426 19.82 14.43 15.15
C ALA A 426 19.06 13.21 14.61
N ILE A 427 19.60 12.53 13.60
CA ILE A 427 19.04 11.29 13.05
C ILE A 427 19.57 10.07 13.80
N ARG A 428 20.89 9.99 14.00
CA ARG A 428 21.52 8.83 14.63
C ARG A 428 21.04 8.58 16.05
N ASN A 429 20.79 9.66 16.80
CA ASN A 429 20.54 9.63 18.23
C ASN A 429 19.13 10.04 18.65
N PHE A 430 18.17 10.17 17.71
CA PHE A 430 16.79 10.47 18.13
C PHE A 430 16.20 9.34 18.96
N GLN A 431 15.53 9.68 20.04
CA GLN A 431 14.95 8.77 21.03
C GLN A 431 13.51 9.17 21.32
#